data_be474890337b050a5f828396ced1f150
#
_entry.id   be474890337b050a5f828396ced1f150
#
_cell.length_a   1.000
_cell.length_b   1.000
_cell.length_c   1.000
_cell.angle_alpha   90.00
_cell.angle_beta   90.00
_cell.angle_gamma   90.00
#
_symmetry.space_group_name_H-M   'P 1'
#
loop_
_entity.id
_entity.type
_entity.pdbx_description
1 polymer ?
#
loop_
_entity_poly.entity_id
_entity_poly.type
_entity_poly.pdbx_seq_one_letter_code
_entity_poly.pdbx_strand_id
1 'polypeptide(L)'
;MAILVVAEHTNAALAAATLNTVAAAQAIGGDIHVLVAGSGCSAAAEAAAKIAGVTKVLVADNAAFAHQLPENVAPLIAELGAGYSHILAAATTNGKNFLPRVAAQLDVDQISEIISVESPDTFKRPIYAGNAIATVQSLSLIHI
;
A
#
# COMPACT_ATOMS: atom_id res chain seq x y z
N MET A 1 3.55 12.39 -9.98
CA MET A 1 2.47 11.41 -9.79
C MET A 1 2.26 11.15 -8.31
N ALA A 2 1.07 10.78 -7.93
CA ALA A 2 0.75 10.47 -6.53
C ALA A 2 1.14 9.04 -6.15
N ILE A 3 1.21 8.79 -4.86
CA ILE A 3 1.47 7.48 -4.27
C ILE A 3 0.16 6.95 -3.70
N LEU A 4 -0.17 5.71 -4.00
CA LEU A 4 -1.34 5.03 -3.44
C LEU A 4 -0.91 4.18 -2.25
N VAL A 5 -1.48 4.44 -1.10
CA VAL A 5 -1.32 3.63 0.11
C VAL A 5 -2.62 2.83 0.30
N VAL A 6 -2.51 1.51 0.35
CA VAL A 6 -3.66 0.65 0.66
C VAL A 6 -3.74 0.49 2.16
N ALA A 7 -4.79 1.03 2.77
CA ALA A 7 -4.98 0.97 4.21
C ALA A 7 -5.29 -0.44 4.68
N GLU A 8 -4.70 -0.85 5.77
CA GLU A 8 -5.10 -2.04 6.52
C GLU A 8 -6.06 -1.62 7.63
N HIS A 9 -7.19 -2.30 7.73
CA HIS A 9 -8.27 -1.94 8.68
C HIS A 9 -9.15 -3.15 8.98
N THR A 10 -10.01 -2.97 9.97
CA THR A 10 -11.01 -3.97 10.39
C THR A 10 -12.43 -3.58 9.96
N ASN A 11 -12.59 -2.73 8.95
CA ASN A 11 -13.80 -2.02 8.57
C ASN A 11 -14.19 -0.90 9.57
N ALA A 12 -14.09 -1.14 10.87
CA ALA A 12 -14.46 -0.17 11.90
C ALA A 12 -13.27 0.70 12.33
N ALA A 13 -12.04 0.19 12.28
CA ALA A 13 -10.86 0.88 12.76
C ALA A 13 -9.67 0.70 11.83
N LEU A 14 -8.85 1.73 11.73
CA LEU A 14 -7.61 1.72 10.96
C LEU A 14 -6.52 0.99 11.75
N ALA A 15 -5.80 0.07 11.10
CA ALA A 15 -4.68 -0.61 11.73
C ALA A 15 -3.45 0.30 11.82
N ALA A 16 -2.71 0.18 12.92
CA ALA A 16 -1.52 1.00 13.17
C ALA A 16 -0.43 0.83 12.09
N ALA A 17 -0.34 -0.33 11.46
CA ALA A 17 0.61 -0.59 10.37
C ALA A 17 0.43 0.36 9.18
N THR A 18 -0.79 0.88 8.97
CA THR A 18 -1.05 1.89 7.93
C THR A 18 -0.25 3.17 8.17
N LEU A 19 -0.02 3.57 9.42
CA LEU A 19 0.78 4.74 9.76
C LEU A 19 2.22 4.59 9.29
N ASN A 20 2.80 3.40 9.48
CA ASN A 20 4.15 3.10 9.01
C ASN A 20 4.24 3.13 7.49
N THR A 21 3.20 2.64 6.81
CA THR A 21 3.11 2.66 5.35
C THR A 21 3.04 4.10 4.82
N VAL A 22 2.26 4.95 5.46
CA VAL A 22 2.18 6.38 5.12
C VAL A 22 3.52 7.08 5.36
N ALA A 23 4.23 6.73 6.43
CA ALA A 23 5.57 7.28 6.69
C ALA A 23 6.56 6.92 5.57
N ALA A 24 6.52 5.70 5.04
CA ALA A 24 7.33 5.30 3.90
C ALA A 24 6.95 6.11 2.64
N ALA A 25 5.67 6.33 2.41
CA ALA A 25 5.19 7.16 1.30
C ALA A 25 5.67 8.61 1.43
N GLN A 26 5.68 9.17 2.63
CA GLN A 26 6.22 10.51 2.89
C GLN A 26 7.71 10.59 2.56
N ALA A 27 8.48 9.55 2.87
CA ALA A 27 9.90 9.48 2.54
C ALA A 27 10.16 9.41 1.04
N ILE A 28 9.27 8.78 0.27
CA ILE A 28 9.33 8.76 -1.20
C ILE A 28 9.07 10.15 -1.76
N GLY A 29 8.10 10.87 -1.20
CA GLY A 29 7.71 12.22 -1.62
C GLY A 29 6.58 12.22 -2.65
N GLY A 30 5.84 13.32 -2.69
CA GLY A 30 4.69 13.50 -3.57
C GLY A 30 3.36 13.42 -2.81
N ASP A 31 2.26 13.54 -3.54
CA ASP A 31 0.94 13.43 -2.96
C ASP A 31 0.64 12.00 -2.53
N ILE A 32 -0.01 11.85 -1.39
CA ILE A 32 -0.35 10.54 -0.82
C ILE A 32 -1.86 10.39 -0.83
N HIS A 33 -2.34 9.37 -1.54
CA HIS A 33 -3.74 8.96 -1.52
C HIS A 33 -3.87 7.64 -0.78
N VAL A 34 -4.84 7.55 0.12
CA VAL A 34 -5.09 6.32 0.89
C VAL A 34 -6.37 5.67 0.37
N LEU A 35 -6.28 4.40 0.02
CA LEU A 35 -7.44 3.59 -0.35
C LEU A 35 -7.94 2.83 0.86
N VAL A 36 -9.22 2.99 1.16
CA VAL A 36 -9.92 2.19 2.16
C VAL A 36 -11.00 1.38 1.43
N ALA A 37 -10.75 0.10 1.25
CA ALA A 37 -11.68 -0.82 0.62
C ALA A 37 -12.24 -1.78 1.68
N GLY A 38 -13.55 -1.76 1.86
CA GLY A 38 -14.19 -2.57 2.89
C GLY A 38 -15.71 -2.48 2.81
N SER A 39 -16.38 -2.86 3.88
CA SER A 39 -17.84 -2.74 4.02
C SER A 39 -18.13 -2.07 5.36
N GLY A 40 -18.90 -0.96 5.31
CA GLY A 40 -19.14 -0.16 6.51
C GLY A 40 -17.84 0.46 7.05
N CYS A 41 -16.96 0.92 6.16
CA CYS A 41 -15.61 1.36 6.49
C CYS A 41 -15.46 2.88 6.63
N SER A 42 -16.55 3.63 6.81
CA SER A 42 -16.49 5.10 6.91
C SER A 42 -15.65 5.58 8.09
N ALA A 43 -15.70 4.90 9.24
CA ALA A 43 -14.90 5.26 10.40
C ALA A 43 -13.39 5.09 10.13
N ALA A 44 -13.00 4.01 9.44
CA ALA A 44 -11.62 3.80 9.03
C ALA A 44 -11.18 4.86 8.02
N ALA A 45 -12.05 5.24 7.09
CA ALA A 45 -11.77 6.30 6.12
C ALA A 45 -11.58 7.66 6.79
N GLU A 46 -12.40 8.00 7.78
CA GLU A 46 -12.24 9.22 8.57
C GLU A 46 -10.92 9.24 9.33
N ALA A 47 -10.53 8.11 9.91
CA ALA A 47 -9.26 7.97 10.59
C ALA A 47 -8.09 8.16 9.62
N ALA A 48 -8.17 7.60 8.41
CA ALA A 48 -7.16 7.76 7.38
C ALA A 48 -7.02 9.22 6.94
N ALA A 49 -8.14 9.95 6.84
CA ALA A 49 -8.14 11.37 6.47
C ALA A 49 -7.42 12.26 7.48
N LYS A 50 -7.32 11.81 8.73
CA LYS A 50 -6.65 12.55 9.80
C LYS A 50 -5.14 12.33 9.85
N ILE A 51 -4.60 11.40 9.07
CA ILE A 51 -3.16 11.14 9.05
C ILE A 51 -2.44 12.31 8.39
N ALA A 52 -1.40 12.82 9.04
CA ALA A 52 -0.60 13.92 8.50
C ALA A 52 0.05 13.50 7.17
N GLY A 53 -0.02 14.38 6.18
CA GLY A 53 0.56 14.14 4.85
C GLY A 53 -0.36 13.46 3.85
N VAL A 54 -1.50 12.94 4.27
CA VAL A 54 -2.51 12.37 3.37
C VAL A 54 -3.31 13.50 2.72
N THR A 55 -3.30 13.54 1.38
CA THR A 55 -3.98 14.58 0.62
C THR A 55 -5.37 14.16 0.17
N LYS A 56 -5.63 12.85 0.04
CA LYS A 56 -6.90 12.33 -0.43
C LYS A 56 -7.14 10.93 0.12
N VAL A 57 -8.39 10.61 0.42
CA VAL A 57 -8.82 9.26 0.79
C VAL A 57 -9.83 8.77 -0.24
N LEU A 58 -9.56 7.59 -0.80
CA LEU A 58 -10.45 6.90 -1.71
C LEU A 58 -11.19 5.82 -0.92
N VAL A 59 -12.50 5.83 -0.97
CA VAL A 59 -13.33 4.87 -0.23
C VAL A 59 -14.06 3.98 -1.23
N ALA A 60 -13.84 2.67 -1.11
CA ALA A 60 -14.58 1.65 -1.84
C ALA A 60 -15.40 0.84 -0.83
N ASP A 61 -16.63 1.29 -0.58
CA ASP A 61 -17.52 0.65 0.38
C ASP A 61 -18.50 -0.26 -0.36
N ASN A 62 -18.27 -1.56 -0.25
CA ASN A 62 -19.10 -2.58 -0.90
C ASN A 62 -19.01 -3.89 -0.12
N ALA A 63 -20.09 -4.63 -0.07
CA ALA A 63 -20.16 -5.93 0.61
C ALA A 63 -19.11 -6.92 0.09
N ALA A 64 -18.71 -6.83 -1.17
CA ALA A 64 -17.65 -7.67 -1.75
C ALA A 64 -16.29 -7.47 -1.08
N PHE A 65 -16.05 -6.35 -0.42
CA PHE A 65 -14.80 -6.04 0.26
C PHE A 65 -14.86 -6.27 1.77
N ALA A 66 -15.96 -6.81 2.30
CA ALA A 66 -16.15 -6.98 3.74
C ALA A 66 -15.05 -7.82 4.40
N HIS A 67 -14.59 -8.87 3.73
CA HIS A 67 -13.53 -9.77 4.19
C HIS A 67 -12.19 -9.50 3.51
N GLN A 68 -12.11 -8.49 2.68
CA GLN A 68 -10.88 -8.07 1.98
C GLN A 68 -10.20 -9.22 1.24
N LEU A 69 -10.99 -10.06 0.58
CA LEU A 69 -10.48 -11.17 -0.21
C LEU A 69 -9.62 -10.65 -1.36
N PRO A 70 -8.42 -11.22 -1.58
CA PRO A 70 -7.51 -10.74 -2.62
C PRO A 70 -8.11 -10.84 -4.02
N GLU A 71 -9.01 -11.78 -4.27
CA GLU A 71 -9.72 -11.93 -5.54
C GLU A 71 -10.59 -10.71 -5.87
N ASN A 72 -11.06 -10.00 -4.85
CA ASN A 72 -11.91 -8.80 -5.00
C ASN A 72 -11.09 -7.51 -4.90
N VAL A 73 -10.14 -7.47 -3.98
CA VAL A 73 -9.36 -6.26 -3.67
C VAL A 73 -8.28 -6.00 -4.72
N ALA A 74 -7.56 -7.04 -5.17
CA ALA A 74 -6.46 -6.87 -6.11
C ALA A 74 -6.88 -6.24 -7.45
N PRO A 75 -7.98 -6.64 -8.10
CA PRO A 75 -8.42 -5.98 -9.33
C PRO A 75 -8.75 -4.50 -9.13
N LEU A 76 -9.37 -4.14 -8.00
CA LEU A 76 -9.66 -2.74 -7.67
C LEU A 76 -8.37 -1.93 -7.55
N ILE A 77 -7.38 -2.45 -6.82
CA ILE A 77 -6.11 -1.78 -6.62
C ILE A 77 -5.35 -1.65 -7.95
N ALA A 78 -5.36 -2.68 -8.77
CA ALA A 78 -4.70 -2.65 -10.08
C ALA A 78 -5.33 -1.60 -11.00
N GLU A 79 -6.65 -1.50 -11.02
CA GLU A 79 -7.36 -0.50 -11.82
C GLU A 79 -7.02 0.92 -11.37
N LEU A 80 -7.07 1.18 -10.08
CA LEU A 80 -6.73 2.49 -9.52
C LEU A 80 -5.24 2.78 -9.66
N GLY A 81 -4.40 1.79 -9.41
CA GLY A 81 -2.95 1.91 -9.32
C GLY A 81 -2.26 2.28 -10.62
N ALA A 82 -2.91 2.05 -11.76
CA ALA A 82 -2.35 2.43 -13.07
C ALA A 82 -2.05 3.93 -13.19
N GLY A 83 -2.73 4.77 -12.40
CA GLY A 83 -2.53 6.23 -12.37
C GLY A 83 -1.53 6.70 -11.30
N TYR A 84 -0.89 5.80 -10.56
CA TYR A 84 0.02 6.11 -9.47
C TYR A 84 1.45 5.72 -9.81
N SER A 85 2.42 6.41 -9.19
CA SER A 85 3.83 6.06 -9.33
C SER A 85 4.22 4.88 -8.46
N HIS A 86 3.60 4.76 -7.29
CA HIS A 86 3.90 3.74 -6.29
C HIS A 86 2.59 3.24 -5.68
N ILE A 87 2.58 1.97 -5.30
CA ILE A 87 1.51 1.36 -4.51
C ILE A 87 2.15 0.73 -3.31
N LEU A 88 1.76 1.16 -2.11
CA LEU A 88 2.31 0.70 -0.85
C LEU A 88 1.24 0.01 -0.01
N ALA A 89 1.65 -1.07 0.65
CA ALA A 89 0.82 -1.75 1.64
C ALA A 89 1.71 -2.23 2.78
N ALA A 90 1.12 -2.40 3.96
CA ALA A 90 1.85 -2.97 5.09
C ALA A 90 2.25 -4.41 4.81
N ALA A 91 3.46 -4.81 5.23
CA ALA A 91 3.98 -6.16 5.05
C ALA A 91 3.40 -7.15 6.08
N THR A 92 2.10 -7.11 6.24
CA THR A 92 1.32 -8.04 7.04
C THR A 92 0.87 -9.21 6.19
N THR A 93 0.28 -10.23 6.82
CA THR A 93 -0.29 -11.38 6.10
C THR A 93 -1.29 -10.92 5.03
N ASN A 94 -2.12 -9.92 5.35
CA ASN A 94 -3.09 -9.39 4.41
C ASN A 94 -2.43 -8.68 3.21
N GLY A 95 -1.48 -7.79 3.48
CA GLY A 95 -0.74 -7.11 2.42
C GLY A 95 0.03 -8.07 1.52
N LYS A 96 0.68 -9.06 2.11
CA LYS A 96 1.39 -10.12 1.38
C LYS A 96 0.47 -11.00 0.55
N ASN A 97 -0.83 -11.04 0.87
CA ASN A 97 -1.79 -11.84 0.14
C ASN A 97 -2.26 -11.16 -1.15
N PHE A 98 -2.56 -9.86 -1.13
CA PHE A 98 -3.08 -9.19 -2.32
C PHE A 98 -2.01 -8.49 -3.17
N LEU A 99 -0.94 -7.97 -2.59
CA LEU A 99 0.00 -7.12 -3.32
C LEU A 99 0.74 -7.84 -4.47
N PRO A 100 1.18 -9.10 -4.33
CA PRO A 100 1.76 -9.83 -5.47
C PRO A 100 0.78 -10.00 -6.65
N ARG A 101 -0.50 -10.15 -6.37
CA ARG A 101 -1.54 -10.23 -7.41
C ARG A 101 -1.67 -8.90 -8.15
N VAL A 102 -1.62 -7.79 -7.43
CA VAL A 102 -1.63 -6.44 -8.02
C VAL A 102 -0.41 -6.24 -8.92
N ALA A 103 0.77 -6.59 -8.42
CA ALA A 103 2.02 -6.49 -9.19
C ALA A 103 1.96 -7.31 -10.48
N ALA A 104 1.44 -8.53 -10.40
CA ALA A 104 1.28 -9.39 -11.58
C ALA A 104 0.28 -8.81 -12.58
N GLN A 105 -0.83 -8.25 -12.10
CA GLN A 105 -1.84 -7.65 -12.97
C GLN A 105 -1.35 -6.39 -13.68
N LEU A 106 -0.45 -5.65 -13.05
CA LEU A 106 0.15 -4.44 -13.62
C LEU A 106 1.46 -4.72 -14.36
N ASP A 107 1.96 -5.96 -14.31
CA ASP A 107 3.23 -6.37 -14.90
C ASP A 107 4.40 -5.52 -14.43
N VAL A 108 4.52 -5.39 -13.10
CA VAL A 108 5.56 -4.58 -12.45
C VAL A 108 6.20 -5.37 -11.31
N ASP A 109 7.39 -4.91 -10.90
CA ASP A 109 8.11 -5.51 -9.79
C ASP A 109 7.47 -5.19 -8.45
N GLN A 110 7.59 -6.11 -7.51
CA GLN A 110 7.29 -5.88 -6.10
C GLN A 110 8.58 -5.93 -5.28
N ILE A 111 8.80 -4.93 -4.46
CA ILE A 111 9.88 -4.94 -3.47
C ILE A 111 9.25 -5.19 -2.10
N SER A 112 9.54 -6.35 -1.51
CA SER A 112 8.89 -6.80 -0.28
C SER A 112 9.65 -6.35 0.96
N GLU A 113 8.89 -6.00 2.01
CA GLU A 113 9.41 -5.79 3.37
C GLU A 113 10.50 -4.74 3.45
N ILE A 114 10.33 -3.60 2.80
CA ILE A 114 11.31 -2.52 2.88
C ILE A 114 11.44 -1.99 4.30
N ILE A 115 12.65 -1.62 4.66
CA ILE A 115 12.97 -1.01 5.96
C ILE A 115 13.48 0.42 5.83
N SER A 116 13.86 0.86 4.64
CA SER A 116 14.35 2.21 4.39
C SER A 116 14.08 2.62 2.95
N VAL A 117 13.78 3.90 2.77
CA VAL A 117 13.63 4.55 1.47
C VAL A 117 14.87 5.42 1.25
N GLU A 118 15.68 5.08 0.24
CA GLU A 118 16.87 5.84 -0.10
C GLU A 118 16.56 6.93 -1.13
N SER A 119 15.69 6.60 -2.09
CA SER A 119 15.19 7.50 -3.12
C SER A 119 13.85 6.96 -3.66
N PRO A 120 13.15 7.67 -4.55
CA PRO A 120 11.87 7.17 -5.07
C PRO A 120 11.93 5.81 -5.77
N ASP A 121 13.10 5.38 -6.22
CA ASP A 121 13.29 4.11 -6.92
C ASP A 121 14.22 3.12 -6.19
N THR A 122 14.78 3.50 -5.05
CA THR A 122 15.81 2.73 -4.35
C THR A 122 15.42 2.52 -2.89
N PHE A 123 15.48 1.27 -2.45
CA PHE A 123 14.99 0.85 -1.14
C PHE A 123 15.95 -0.16 -0.52
N LYS A 124 15.93 -0.24 0.81
CA LYS A 124 16.62 -1.29 1.54
C LYS A 124 15.62 -2.29 2.08
N ARG A 125 15.98 -3.56 1.97
CA ARG A 125 15.17 -4.67 2.49
C ARG A 125 16.06 -5.75 3.11
N PRO A 126 15.59 -6.45 4.13
CA PRO A 126 16.34 -7.58 4.68
C PRO A 126 16.28 -8.79 3.72
N ILE A 127 17.38 -9.51 3.64
CA ILE A 127 17.53 -10.77 2.93
C ILE A 127 18.20 -11.80 3.82
N TYR A 128 18.23 -13.06 3.42
CA TYR A 128 18.79 -14.15 4.21
C TYR A 128 18.22 -14.19 5.62
N ALA A 129 16.88 -14.19 5.72
CA ALA A 129 16.16 -14.21 7.00
C ALA A 129 16.58 -13.09 7.98
N GLY A 130 16.92 -11.92 7.45
CA GLY A 130 17.31 -10.74 8.21
C GLY A 130 18.81 -10.63 8.52
N ASN A 131 19.63 -11.58 8.07
CA ASN A 131 21.07 -11.56 8.32
C ASN A 131 21.85 -10.58 7.43
N ALA A 132 21.24 -10.13 6.34
CA ALA A 132 21.84 -9.14 5.44
C ALA A 132 20.80 -8.14 5.01
N ILE A 133 21.24 -6.96 4.57
CA ILE A 133 20.38 -5.90 4.04
C ILE A 133 20.80 -5.64 2.60
N ALA A 134 19.84 -5.75 1.66
CA ALA A 134 20.06 -5.45 0.27
C ALA A 134 19.54 -4.05 -0.06
N THR A 135 20.29 -3.31 -0.86
CA THR A 135 19.81 -2.08 -1.50
C THR A 135 19.32 -2.45 -2.90
N VAL A 136 18.04 -2.20 -3.17
CA VAL A 136 17.36 -2.62 -4.39
C VAL A 136 16.85 -1.40 -5.13
N GLN A 137 17.12 -1.34 -6.43
CA GLN A 137 16.57 -0.31 -7.31
C GLN A 137 15.60 -0.95 -8.30
N SER A 138 14.42 -0.35 -8.44
CA SER A 138 13.43 -0.74 -9.45
C SER A 138 13.30 0.36 -10.48
N LEU A 139 13.32 -0.01 -11.76
CA LEU A 139 13.17 0.91 -12.86
C LEU A 139 11.74 0.99 -13.42
N SER A 140 10.82 0.27 -12.80
CA SER A 140 9.39 0.26 -13.15
C SER A 140 8.55 0.89 -12.02
N LEU A 141 7.23 0.90 -12.18
CA LEU A 141 6.31 1.22 -11.09
C LEU A 141 6.58 0.30 -9.91
N ILE A 142 6.65 0.87 -8.71
CA ILE A 142 7.13 0.16 -7.54
C ILE A 142 5.95 -0.19 -6.63
N HIS A 143 5.91 -1.46 -6.23
CA HIS A 143 4.94 -1.97 -5.27
C HIS A 143 5.68 -2.48 -4.03
N ILE A 144 5.36 -1.92 -2.91
CA ILE A 144 6.10 -2.13 -1.67
C ILE A 144 5.16 -2.61 -0.59
#